data_652f94517829bc1b4b674e899550cced
#
_entry.id   652f94517829bc1b4b674e899550cced
#
_cell.length_a   1.000
_cell.length_b   1.000
_cell.length_c   1.000
_cell.angle_alpha   90.00
_cell.angle_beta   90.00
_cell.angle_gamma   90.00
#
_symmetry.space_group_name_H-M   'P 1'
#
loop_
_entity.id
_entity.type
_entity.pdbx_description
1 polymer ?
#
loop_
_entity_poly.entity_id
_entity_poly.type
_entity_poly.pdbx_seq_one_letter_code
_entity_poly.pdbx_strand_id
1 'polypeptide(L)' 'MPTILRIGPYRFHFYSDERNEPAHIHVRTEDCECKFWLDPIILAKNRGIPEHRLNEIENSFFRINNF' A
#
# COMPACT_ATOMS: atom_id res chain seq x y z
N MET A 1 -5.83 15.42 0.10
CA MET A 1 -5.17 14.73 -1.02
C MET A 1 -4.31 13.60 -0.50
N PRO A 2 -4.28 12.46 -1.16
CA PRO A 2 -3.37 11.40 -0.75
C PRO A 2 -1.93 11.76 -1.08
N THR A 3 -1.03 11.35 -0.21
CA THR A 3 0.40 11.47 -0.48
C THR A 3 0.80 10.35 -1.44
N ILE A 4 1.51 10.68 -2.48
CA ILE A 4 1.95 9.72 -3.50
C ILE A 4 3.45 9.51 -3.40
N LEU A 5 3.86 8.26 -3.36
CA LEU A 5 5.25 7.85 -3.35
C LEU A 5 5.46 6.80 -4.42
N ARG A 6 6.54 6.90 -5.19
CA ARG A 6 6.89 5.90 -6.19
C ARG A 6 8.13 5.12 -5.76
N ILE A 7 8.00 3.80 -5.76
CA ILE A 7 9.13 2.90 -5.49
C ILE A 7 9.12 1.83 -6.57
N GLY A 8 10.10 1.84 -7.46
CA GLY A 8 10.14 0.92 -8.59
C GLY A 8 8.88 1.04 -9.44
N PRO A 9 8.22 -0.07 -9.77
CA PRO A 9 7.00 -0.06 -10.56
C PRO A 9 5.75 0.28 -9.76
N TYR A 10 5.89 0.53 -8.47
CA TYR A 10 4.74 0.73 -7.58
C TYR A 10 4.48 2.18 -7.27
N ARG A 11 3.21 2.56 -7.26
CA ARG A 11 2.75 3.87 -6.81
C ARG A 11 1.93 3.68 -5.55
N PHE A 12 2.36 4.34 -4.48
CA PHE A 12 1.73 4.26 -3.17
C PHE A 12 0.92 5.52 -2.93
N HIS A 13 -0.37 5.33 -2.64
CA HIS A 13 -1.29 6.42 -2.33
C HIS A 13 -1.73 6.29 -0.88
N PHE A 14 -1.27 7.20 -0.03
CA PHE A 14 -1.55 7.18 1.40
C PHE A 14 -2.83 7.95 1.71
N TYR A 15 -3.69 7.35 2.49
CA TYR A 15 -4.91 7.97 2.98
C TYR A 15 -4.89 7.93 4.50
N SER A 16 -5.02 9.12 5.13
CA SER A 16 -5.08 9.19 6.58
C SER A 16 -6.44 8.68 7.09
N ASP A 17 -6.54 8.51 8.40
CA ASP A 17 -7.77 8.08 9.03
C ASP A 17 -8.91 9.03 8.68
N GLU A 18 -9.99 8.46 8.16
CA GLU A 18 -11.19 9.20 7.75
C GLU A 18 -12.42 8.58 8.38
N ARG A 19 -13.57 9.27 8.24
CA ARG A 19 -14.84 8.91 8.88
C ARG A 19 -15.17 7.43 8.94
N ASN A 20 -14.98 6.72 7.84
CA ASN A 20 -15.44 5.35 7.69
C ASN A 20 -14.32 4.35 7.58
N GLU A 21 -13.09 4.82 7.49
CA GLU A 21 -11.95 3.94 7.27
C GLU A 21 -10.74 4.40 8.05
N PRO A 22 -10.03 3.46 8.70
CA PRO A 22 -8.73 3.75 9.28
C PRO A 22 -7.72 4.16 8.21
N ALA A 23 -6.57 4.63 8.64
CA ALA A 23 -5.49 4.97 7.73
C ALA A 23 -5.14 3.75 6.87
N HIS A 24 -4.96 3.97 5.58
CA HIS A 24 -4.68 2.90 4.64
C HIS A 24 -3.85 3.39 3.47
N ILE A 25 -3.34 2.46 2.68
CA ILE A 25 -2.55 2.75 1.50
C ILE A 25 -3.05 1.91 0.33
N HIS A 26 -3.20 2.56 -0.81
CA HIS A 26 -3.44 1.88 -2.08
C HIS A 26 -2.11 1.77 -2.82
N VAL A 27 -1.82 0.59 -3.34
CA VAL A 27 -0.62 0.35 -4.14
C VAL A 27 -1.06 -0.05 -5.53
N ARG A 28 -0.59 0.70 -6.53
CA ARG A 28 -0.94 0.45 -7.94
C ARG A 28 0.29 0.10 -8.76
N THR A 29 0.08 -0.85 -9.66
CA THR A 29 0.98 -1.13 -10.77
C THR A 29 0.22 -0.79 -12.06
N GLU A 30 0.72 -1.21 -13.21
CA GLU A 30 0.05 -0.93 -14.49
C GLU A 30 -1.38 -1.45 -14.56
N ASP A 31 -1.60 -2.71 -14.15
CA ASP A 31 -2.89 -3.38 -14.31
C ASP A 31 -3.49 -3.85 -13.00
N CYS A 32 -2.78 -3.71 -11.91
CA CYS A 32 -3.14 -4.32 -10.64
C CYS A 32 -3.13 -3.31 -9.53
N GLU A 33 -3.88 -3.60 -8.49
CA GLU A 33 -3.91 -2.73 -7.34
C GLU A 33 -4.21 -3.53 -6.07
N CYS A 34 -3.70 -3.06 -4.93
CA CYS A 34 -4.05 -3.63 -3.65
C CYS A 34 -4.19 -2.53 -2.61
N LYS A 35 -4.77 -2.88 -1.48
CA LYS A 35 -5.00 -1.98 -0.37
C LYS A 35 -4.52 -2.62 0.92
N PHE A 36 -3.79 -1.87 1.72
CA PHE A 36 -3.33 -2.32 3.04
C PHE A 36 -3.85 -1.36 4.11
N TRP A 37 -4.26 -1.92 5.23
CA TRP A 37 -4.42 -1.15 6.45
C TRP A 37 -3.01 -0.85 7.00
N LEU A 38 -2.83 0.27 7.65
CA LEU A 38 -1.50 0.70 8.09
C LEU A 38 -1.19 0.42 9.56
N ASP A 39 -2.20 0.18 10.38
CA ASP A 39 -1.99 -0.06 11.81
C ASP A 39 -2.96 -1.11 12.33
N PRO A 40 -2.54 -2.37 12.37
CA PRO A 40 -1.29 -2.93 11.84
C PRO A 40 -1.32 -3.04 10.32
N ILE A 41 -0.16 -3.30 9.71
CA ILE A 41 -0.08 -3.48 8.26
C ILE A 41 -0.69 -4.83 7.89
N ILE A 42 -1.87 -4.78 7.30
CA ILE A 42 -2.62 -5.98 6.90
C ILE A 42 -3.22 -5.76 5.53
N LEU A 43 -3.09 -6.74 4.65
CA LEU A 43 -3.71 -6.70 3.34
C LEU A 43 -5.23 -6.68 3.47
N ALA A 44 -5.86 -5.61 2.98
CA ALA A 44 -7.30 -5.45 3.02
C ALA A 44 -7.97 -5.91 1.74
N LYS A 45 -7.32 -5.71 0.60
CA LYS A 45 -7.88 -6.06 -0.71
C LYS A 45 -6.77 -6.23 -1.72
N ASN A 46 -6.96 -7.19 -2.62
CA ASN A 46 -6.01 -7.44 -3.70
C ASN A 46 -6.74 -7.62 -5.02
N ARG A 47 -6.33 -6.88 -6.03
CA ARG A 47 -6.85 -7.00 -7.38
C ARG A 47 -5.71 -7.39 -8.33
N GLY A 48 -5.40 -8.67 -8.35
CA GLY A 48 -4.50 -9.24 -9.33
C GLY A 48 -3.03 -9.15 -9.06
N ILE A 49 -2.60 -8.68 -7.89
CA ILE A 49 -1.18 -8.63 -7.56
C ILE A 49 -0.72 -10.00 -7.08
N PRO A 50 0.31 -10.60 -7.72
CA PRO A 50 0.83 -11.89 -7.31
C PRO A 50 1.44 -11.84 -5.91
N GLU A 51 1.45 -12.97 -5.24
CA GLU A 51 1.93 -13.07 -3.87
C GLU A 51 3.38 -12.59 -3.70
N HIS A 52 4.27 -12.96 -4.62
CA HIS A 52 5.66 -12.53 -4.53
C HIS A 52 5.82 -11.00 -4.61
N ARG A 53 4.93 -10.34 -5.34
CA ARG A 53 4.93 -8.88 -5.42
C ARG A 53 4.31 -8.25 -4.18
N LEU A 54 3.31 -8.90 -3.59
CA LEU A 54 2.78 -8.45 -2.30
C LEU A 54 3.87 -8.44 -1.23
N ASN A 55 4.73 -9.45 -1.24
CA ASN A 55 5.85 -9.51 -0.30
C ASN A 55 6.84 -8.37 -0.51
N GLU A 56 7.13 -8.02 -1.76
CA GLU A 56 7.98 -6.87 -2.09
C GLU A 56 7.37 -5.57 -1.57
N ILE A 57 6.07 -5.41 -1.75
CA ILE A 57 5.34 -4.22 -1.30
C ILE A 57 5.40 -4.12 0.21
N GLU A 58 5.16 -5.21 0.94
CA GLU A 58 5.24 -5.24 2.39
C GLU A 58 6.64 -4.88 2.87
N ASN A 59 7.67 -5.42 2.23
CA ASN A 59 9.05 -5.08 2.57
C ASN A 59 9.33 -3.58 2.37
N SER A 60 8.73 -2.98 1.36
CA SER A 60 8.84 -1.54 1.13
C SER A 60 8.25 -0.74 2.29
N PHE A 61 7.15 -1.21 2.89
CA PHE A 61 6.56 -0.55 4.05
C PHE A 61 7.51 -0.51 5.24
N PHE A 62 8.26 -1.59 5.48
CA PHE A 62 9.25 -1.60 6.54
C PHE A 62 10.34 -0.56 6.30
N ARG A 63 10.77 -0.38 5.07
CA ARG A 63 11.77 0.63 4.72
C ARG A 63 11.23 2.04 4.92
N ILE A 64 9.97 2.27 4.58
CA ILE A 64 9.32 3.58 4.75
C ILE A 64 9.16 3.92 6.23
N ASN A 65 8.88 2.93 7.06
CA ASN A 65 8.64 3.14 8.48
C ASN A 65 9.90 3.15 9.34
N ASN A 66 11.03 2.78 8.78
CA ASN A 66 12.30 2.66 9.51
C ASN A 66 13.18 3.90 9.36
N PHE A 67 12.63 5.03 9.68
CA PHE A 67 13.40 6.28 9.68
C PHE A 67 13.86 6.63 11.08
#